data_3b1e1692fed94417aeb78439b3b50037
#
_entry.id   3b1e1692fed94417aeb78439b3b50037
#
_cell.length_a   1.000
_cell.length_b   1.000
_cell.length_c   1.000
_cell.angle_alpha   90.00
_cell.angle_beta   90.00
_cell.angle_gamma   90.00
#
_symmetry.space_group_name_H-M   'P 1'
#
loop_
_entity.id
_entity.type
_entity.pdbx_description
1 polymer ?
#
loop_
_entity_poly.entity_id
_entity_poly.type
_entity_poly.pdbx_seq_one_letter_code
_entity_poly.pdbx_strand_id
1 'polypeptide(L)'
;MGKRRAKRLLESYEANGKRLEPGVCVMLRPPSPKTPSYIARIERIESDAAGRVKMWCRWYYRPEESIGGRRCFHGVKELFLSDHYDGCYPEAVEGVCSVHNLKDYAYLDVVEEEDFFCRFEYNASTGMFAPDTVAVYCKCEMPYNPDSLMVQCEDCKDWFHPECVNLPSRGVESMKDFICPDCS
;
A
#
# COMPACT_ATOMS: atom_id res chain seq x y z
N MET A 1 44.72 13.53 -7.95
CA MET A 1 43.82 12.70 -7.12
C MET A 1 42.80 13.60 -6.45
N GLY A 2 41.58 13.75 -7.01
CA GLY A 2 40.51 14.56 -6.43
C GLY A 2 39.95 13.86 -5.18
N LYS A 3 40.06 14.49 -4.03
CA LYS A 3 39.38 14.03 -2.81
C LYS A 3 37.86 14.00 -3.11
N ARG A 4 37.22 12.81 -3.14
CA ARG A 4 35.78 12.66 -3.07
C ARG A 4 35.34 13.37 -1.81
N ARG A 5 34.70 14.55 -1.97
CA ARG A 5 34.10 15.26 -0.84
C ARG A 5 32.99 14.39 -0.26
N ALA A 6 33.03 14.20 1.06
CA ALA A 6 32.13 13.29 1.76
C ALA A 6 30.67 13.74 1.62
N LYS A 7 29.80 12.80 1.27
CA LYS A 7 28.34 12.99 1.38
C LYS A 7 27.98 13.07 2.86
N ARG A 8 27.05 13.95 3.21
CA ARG A 8 26.49 14.09 4.56
C ARG A 8 25.10 13.50 4.61
N LEU A 9 24.85 12.62 5.57
CA LEU A 9 23.50 12.15 5.90
C LEU A 9 22.74 13.28 6.63
N LEU A 10 21.46 13.41 6.29
CA LEU A 10 20.54 14.34 6.91
C LEU A 10 19.45 13.56 7.64
N GLU A 11 19.14 14.00 8.85
CA GLU A 11 18.02 13.45 9.64
C GLU A 11 16.66 13.91 9.08
N SER A 12 16.62 15.11 8.54
CA SER A 12 15.43 15.67 7.90
C SER A 12 15.79 16.72 6.85
N TYR A 13 14.83 17.01 5.98
CA TYR A 13 14.92 18.08 4.98
C TYR A 13 13.56 18.72 4.74
N GLU A 14 13.51 20.04 4.64
CA GLU A 14 12.29 20.80 4.33
C GLU A 14 12.22 21.07 2.83
N ALA A 15 11.15 20.62 2.18
CA ALA A 15 10.88 20.90 0.77
C ALA A 15 9.37 21.15 0.57
N ASN A 16 9.04 22.17 -0.20
CA ASN A 16 7.65 22.52 -0.54
C ASN A 16 6.71 22.61 0.69
N GLY A 17 7.22 23.13 1.81
CA GLY A 17 6.48 23.26 3.07
C GLY A 17 6.23 21.92 3.79
N LYS A 18 6.95 20.85 3.40
CA LYS A 18 6.84 19.50 3.99
C LYS A 18 8.16 19.09 4.60
N ARG A 19 8.09 18.51 5.79
CA ARG A 19 9.23 17.90 6.46
C ARG A 19 9.39 16.46 6.00
N LEU A 20 10.53 16.20 5.36
CA LEU A 20 10.91 14.89 4.83
C LEU A 20 11.92 14.26 5.77
N GLU A 21 11.69 13.01 6.15
CA GLU A 21 12.54 12.23 7.06
C GLU A 21 12.61 10.77 6.57
N PRO A 22 13.66 10.02 6.91
CA PRO A 22 13.68 8.57 6.72
C PRO A 22 12.45 7.93 7.38
N GLY A 23 11.79 7.01 6.67
CA GLY A 23 10.56 6.35 7.09
C GLY A 23 9.27 7.03 6.60
N VAL A 24 9.31 8.30 6.23
CA VAL A 24 8.14 8.99 5.66
C VAL A 24 7.82 8.47 4.27
N CYS A 25 6.53 8.24 3.99
CA CYS A 25 6.03 7.90 2.67
C CYS A 25 5.64 9.18 1.91
N VAL A 26 6.02 9.25 0.66
CA VAL A 26 5.82 10.43 -0.20
C VAL A 26 5.18 10.06 -1.53
N MET A 27 4.41 11.00 -2.04
CA MET A 27 3.89 11.00 -3.41
C MET A 27 4.85 11.80 -4.29
N LEU A 28 5.31 11.20 -5.35
CA LEU A 28 6.29 11.76 -6.28
C LEU A 28 5.65 11.98 -7.64
N ARG A 29 5.99 13.12 -8.23
CA ARG A 29 5.47 13.53 -9.55
C ARG A 29 5.86 12.51 -10.63
N PRO A 30 4.86 11.97 -11.36
CA PRO A 30 5.12 11.09 -12.51
C PRO A 30 5.56 11.91 -13.74
N PRO A 31 6.19 11.26 -14.73
CA PRO A 31 6.59 11.93 -15.97
C PRO A 31 5.41 12.45 -16.79
N SER A 32 4.24 11.85 -16.64
CA SER A 32 3.01 12.21 -17.35
C SER A 32 1.89 12.58 -16.37
N PRO A 33 1.15 13.66 -16.62
CA PRO A 33 0.02 14.06 -15.77
C PRO A 33 -1.16 13.08 -15.80
N LYS A 34 -1.16 12.12 -16.73
CA LYS A 34 -2.17 11.04 -16.80
C LYS A 34 -1.82 9.84 -15.92
N THR A 35 -0.61 9.78 -15.42
CA THR A 35 -0.15 8.71 -14.52
C THR A 35 -0.38 9.17 -13.09
N PRO A 36 -0.92 8.34 -12.20
CA PRO A 36 -1.01 8.67 -10.77
C PRO A 36 0.38 8.89 -10.18
N SER A 37 0.47 9.73 -9.13
CA SER A 37 1.72 9.96 -8.41
C SER A 37 2.35 8.64 -7.97
N TYR A 38 3.66 8.52 -8.10
CA TYR A 38 4.40 7.37 -7.59
C TYR A 38 4.49 7.45 -6.07
N ILE A 39 4.41 6.31 -5.41
CA ILE A 39 4.53 6.23 -3.95
C ILE A 39 5.86 5.60 -3.58
N ALA A 40 6.56 6.22 -2.63
CA ALA A 40 7.82 5.69 -2.14
C ALA A 40 8.02 6.01 -0.66
N ARG A 41 8.77 5.14 0.03
CA ARG A 41 9.25 5.40 1.39
C ARG A 41 10.67 5.93 1.33
N ILE A 42 10.92 7.03 2.02
CA ILE A 42 12.26 7.60 2.16
C ILE A 42 13.07 6.69 3.07
N GLU A 43 14.19 6.17 2.58
CA GLU A 43 15.11 5.32 3.36
C GLU A 43 16.26 6.15 3.96
N ARG A 44 16.74 7.13 3.21
CA ARG A 44 17.79 8.06 3.67
C ARG A 44 17.81 9.33 2.84
N ILE A 45 18.34 10.39 3.42
CA ILE A 45 18.53 11.69 2.77
C ILE A 45 20.02 12.04 2.83
N GLU A 46 20.59 12.45 1.72
CA GLU A 46 22.00 12.81 1.60
C GLU A 46 22.15 14.20 0.97
N SER A 47 23.11 14.98 1.44
CA SER A 47 23.58 16.18 0.73
C SER A 47 24.98 15.96 0.19
N ASP A 48 25.23 16.45 -1.02
CA ASP A 48 26.57 16.50 -1.58
C ASP A 48 27.34 17.74 -1.07
N ALA A 49 28.61 17.83 -1.49
CA ALA A 49 29.46 18.95 -1.09
C ALA A 49 29.04 20.33 -1.66
N ALA A 50 28.15 20.34 -2.65
CA ALA A 50 27.56 21.57 -3.19
C ALA A 50 26.22 21.92 -2.53
N GLY A 51 25.80 21.15 -1.51
CA GLY A 51 24.55 21.35 -0.81
C GLY A 51 23.33 20.79 -1.54
N ARG A 52 23.48 20.07 -2.64
CA ARG A 52 22.36 19.44 -3.34
C ARG A 52 21.90 18.22 -2.57
N VAL A 53 20.60 18.15 -2.32
CA VAL A 53 19.98 17.07 -1.55
C VAL A 53 19.41 16.01 -2.47
N LYS A 54 19.64 14.75 -2.12
CA LYS A 54 19.10 13.57 -2.78
C LYS A 54 18.49 12.64 -1.74
N MET A 55 17.31 12.14 -2.00
CA MET A 55 16.66 11.12 -1.22
C MET A 55 16.89 9.76 -1.89
N TRP A 56 17.09 8.73 -1.08
CA TRP A 56 17.07 7.34 -1.51
C TRP A 56 15.76 6.72 -1.04
N CYS A 57 14.97 6.25 -2.00
CA CYS A 57 13.61 5.81 -1.78
C CYS A 57 13.46 4.34 -2.11
N ARG A 58 12.62 3.64 -1.33
CA ARG A 58 12.12 2.31 -1.65
C ARG A 58 10.72 2.46 -2.22
N TRP A 59 10.50 1.94 -3.44
CA TRP A 59 9.28 2.17 -4.19
C TRP A 59 8.16 1.22 -3.78
N TYR A 60 6.95 1.76 -3.74
CA TYR A 60 5.73 0.99 -3.72
C TYR A 60 5.20 0.82 -5.15
N TYR A 61 4.75 -0.39 -5.47
CA TYR A 61 4.09 -0.71 -6.72
C TYR A 61 2.60 -0.84 -6.48
N ARG A 62 1.80 -0.32 -7.41
CA ARG A 62 0.38 -0.67 -7.48
C ARG A 62 0.23 -2.09 -8.02
N PRO A 63 -0.85 -2.81 -7.68
CA PRO A 63 -1.07 -4.14 -8.22
C PRO A 63 -0.98 -4.23 -9.74
N GLU A 64 -1.41 -3.20 -10.47
CA GLU A 64 -1.34 -3.11 -11.94
C GLU A 64 0.08 -3.08 -12.48
N GLU A 65 1.04 -2.61 -11.68
CA GLU A 65 2.45 -2.46 -12.05
C GLU A 65 3.25 -3.74 -11.77
N SER A 66 2.66 -4.71 -11.06
CA SER A 66 3.30 -5.99 -10.76
C SER A 66 3.18 -6.99 -11.90
N ILE A 67 4.09 -7.98 -11.92
CA ILE A 67 3.97 -9.14 -12.81
C ILE A 67 2.70 -9.91 -12.43
N GLY A 68 1.79 -10.09 -13.38
CA GLY A 68 0.47 -10.73 -13.14
C GLY A 68 -0.66 -9.74 -12.85
N GLY A 69 -0.37 -8.47 -12.64
CA GLY A 69 -1.36 -7.40 -12.55
C GLY A 69 -2.28 -7.46 -11.32
N ARG A 70 -3.32 -6.64 -11.33
CA ARG A 70 -4.35 -6.59 -10.28
C ARG A 70 -5.23 -7.83 -10.30
N ARG A 71 -5.52 -8.37 -9.12
CA ARG A 71 -6.45 -9.48 -8.89
C ARG A 71 -7.68 -8.97 -8.13
N CYS A 72 -8.77 -9.75 -8.12
CA CYS A 72 -10.05 -9.37 -7.52
C CYS A 72 -9.99 -9.10 -6.02
N PHE A 73 -9.05 -9.73 -5.31
CA PHE A 73 -8.85 -9.51 -3.87
C PHE A 73 -7.92 -8.32 -3.54
N HIS A 74 -7.30 -7.68 -4.54
CA HIS A 74 -6.50 -6.49 -4.28
C HIS A 74 -7.40 -5.27 -4.09
N GLY A 75 -7.26 -4.61 -2.95
CA GLY A 75 -7.96 -3.37 -2.66
C GLY A 75 -7.55 -2.21 -3.56
N VAL A 76 -8.43 -1.23 -3.71
CA VAL A 76 -8.20 -0.05 -4.56
C VAL A 76 -6.97 0.74 -4.12
N LYS A 77 -6.78 0.87 -2.81
CA LYS A 77 -5.66 1.60 -2.18
C LYS A 77 -4.48 0.69 -1.82
N GLU A 78 -4.45 -0.56 -2.29
CA GLU A 78 -3.39 -1.50 -2.00
C GLU A 78 -2.11 -1.18 -2.77
N LEU A 79 -0.99 -1.28 -2.05
CA LEU A 79 0.36 -1.10 -2.57
C LEU A 79 1.22 -2.29 -2.16
N PHE A 80 2.26 -2.57 -2.95
CA PHE A 80 3.28 -3.58 -2.67
C PHE A 80 4.61 -2.90 -2.41
N LEU A 81 5.24 -3.17 -1.28
CA LEU A 81 6.57 -2.65 -0.98
C LEU A 81 7.62 -3.43 -1.76
N SER A 82 8.17 -2.82 -2.81
CA SER A 82 9.11 -3.52 -3.70
C SER A 82 10.54 -3.56 -3.15
N ASP A 83 11.37 -4.39 -3.76
CA ASP A 83 12.83 -4.38 -3.58
C ASP A 83 13.54 -3.36 -4.51
N HIS A 84 12.79 -2.50 -5.17
CA HIS A 84 13.30 -1.46 -6.04
C HIS A 84 13.68 -0.21 -5.22
N TYR A 85 14.95 0.12 -5.24
CA TYR A 85 15.51 1.31 -4.62
C TYR A 85 16.08 2.25 -5.67
N ASP A 86 15.77 3.52 -5.59
CA ASP A 86 16.36 4.54 -6.45
C ASP A 86 16.46 5.88 -5.74
N GLY A 87 17.22 6.78 -6.33
CA GLY A 87 17.42 8.12 -5.83
C GLY A 87 16.51 9.13 -6.52
N CYS A 88 15.78 9.90 -5.74
CA CYS A 88 14.92 10.99 -6.20
C CYS A 88 15.31 12.31 -5.52
N TYR A 89 14.76 13.40 -6.05
CA TYR A 89 15.03 14.75 -5.55
C TYR A 89 13.81 15.29 -4.80
N PRO A 90 14.04 16.06 -3.71
CA PRO A 90 12.96 16.64 -2.91
C PRO A 90 11.95 17.47 -3.71
N GLU A 91 12.39 18.09 -4.79
CA GLU A 91 11.55 18.93 -5.67
C GLU A 91 10.48 18.14 -6.43
N ALA A 92 10.64 16.81 -6.53
CA ALA A 92 9.65 15.93 -7.13
C ALA A 92 8.53 15.55 -6.17
N VAL A 93 8.65 15.85 -4.86
CA VAL A 93 7.65 15.51 -3.86
C VAL A 93 6.42 16.42 -4.02
N GLU A 94 5.28 15.81 -4.30
CA GLU A 94 3.98 16.48 -4.40
C GLU A 94 3.25 16.47 -3.06
N GLY A 95 3.38 15.40 -2.28
CA GLY A 95 2.70 15.22 -1.01
C GLY A 95 3.37 14.18 -0.13
N VAL A 96 2.92 14.16 1.12
CA VAL A 96 3.18 13.10 2.09
C VAL A 96 1.95 12.21 2.13
N CYS A 97 2.12 10.90 2.31
CA CYS A 97 1.02 9.96 2.40
C CYS A 97 1.24 8.96 3.54
N SER A 98 0.18 8.27 3.91
CA SER A 98 0.20 7.22 4.92
C SER A 98 0.07 5.85 4.24
N VAL A 99 0.99 4.94 4.55
CA VAL A 99 0.89 3.54 4.11
C VAL A 99 0.74 2.66 5.34
N HIS A 100 -0.48 2.23 5.60
CA HIS A 100 -0.87 1.43 6.75
C HIS A 100 -0.61 -0.06 6.49
N ASN A 101 -0.53 -0.86 7.54
CA ASN A 101 -0.76 -2.30 7.38
C ASN A 101 -2.26 -2.56 7.14
N LEU A 102 -2.61 -3.73 6.62
CA LEU A 102 -4.01 -4.06 6.30
C LEU A 102 -4.95 -3.95 7.51
N LYS A 103 -4.49 -4.36 8.71
CA LYS A 103 -5.29 -4.32 9.92
C LYS A 103 -5.63 -2.88 10.30
N ASP A 104 -4.64 -2.02 10.38
CA ASP A 104 -4.83 -0.62 10.77
C ASP A 104 -5.67 0.12 9.73
N TYR A 105 -5.46 -0.16 8.44
CA TYR A 105 -6.28 0.40 7.36
C TYR A 105 -7.76 0.03 7.48
N ALA A 106 -8.06 -1.23 7.80
CA ALA A 106 -9.43 -1.71 7.95
C ALA A 106 -10.17 -1.10 9.17
N TYR A 107 -9.45 -0.48 10.09
CA TYR A 107 -10.02 0.21 11.26
C TYR A 107 -10.11 1.74 11.09
N LEU A 108 -9.72 2.27 9.93
CA LEU A 108 -9.91 3.70 9.67
C LEU A 108 -11.40 4.03 9.59
N ASP A 109 -11.85 5.02 10.35
CA ASP A 109 -13.22 5.53 10.27
C ASP A 109 -13.51 6.19 8.92
N VAL A 110 -12.52 6.87 8.38
CA VAL A 110 -12.55 7.52 7.06
C VAL A 110 -11.21 7.25 6.37
N VAL A 111 -11.27 6.82 5.12
CA VAL A 111 -10.09 6.65 4.26
C VAL A 111 -9.93 7.90 3.41
N GLU A 112 -8.85 8.66 3.66
CA GLU A 112 -8.53 9.87 2.90
C GLU A 112 -7.82 9.53 1.57
N GLU A 113 -7.63 10.56 0.74
CA GLU A 113 -7.01 10.37 -0.58
C GLU A 113 -5.56 9.87 -0.45
N GLU A 114 -4.84 10.33 0.55
CA GLU A 114 -3.46 10.00 0.84
C GLU A 114 -3.27 8.73 1.69
N ASP A 115 -4.35 8.04 2.06
CA ASP A 115 -4.27 6.78 2.77
C ASP A 115 -4.16 5.60 1.80
N PHE A 116 -3.18 4.76 2.06
CA PHE A 116 -2.90 3.52 1.34
C PHE A 116 -2.65 2.40 2.35
N PHE A 117 -2.64 1.15 1.88
CA PHE A 117 -2.18 0.03 2.72
C PHE A 117 -1.26 -0.91 1.96
N CYS A 118 -0.42 -1.61 2.72
CA CYS A 118 0.51 -2.59 2.20
C CYS A 118 0.48 -3.83 3.10
N ARG A 119 0.29 -5.00 2.51
CA ARG A 119 0.39 -6.31 3.19
C ARG A 119 1.45 -7.21 2.58
N PHE A 120 1.96 -6.88 1.40
CA PHE A 120 2.95 -7.69 0.69
C PHE A 120 4.23 -6.90 0.41
N GLU A 121 5.36 -7.54 0.63
CA GLU A 121 6.60 -7.19 -0.05
C GLU A 121 6.64 -7.86 -1.43
N TYR A 122 7.25 -7.20 -2.40
CA TYR A 122 7.24 -7.61 -3.79
C TYR A 122 8.64 -7.57 -4.38
N ASN A 123 9.08 -8.68 -4.96
CA ASN A 123 10.33 -8.72 -5.72
C ASN A 123 10.03 -8.36 -7.19
N ALA A 124 10.51 -7.19 -7.61
CA ALA A 124 10.22 -6.65 -8.93
C ALA A 124 10.86 -7.45 -10.09
N SER A 125 11.92 -8.22 -9.81
CA SER A 125 12.60 -9.03 -10.83
C SER A 125 11.99 -10.42 -11.01
N THR A 126 11.48 -11.03 -9.93
CA THR A 126 10.95 -12.40 -9.95
C THR A 126 9.43 -12.45 -9.95
N GLY A 127 8.76 -11.35 -9.55
CA GLY A 127 7.32 -11.31 -9.35
C GLY A 127 6.84 -12.02 -8.08
N MET A 128 7.74 -12.40 -7.18
CA MET A 128 7.40 -13.09 -5.93
C MET A 128 6.90 -12.13 -4.86
N PHE A 129 5.99 -12.61 -4.03
CA PHE A 129 5.45 -11.91 -2.89
C PHE A 129 5.92 -12.52 -1.57
N ALA A 130 6.05 -11.68 -0.54
CA ALA A 130 6.24 -12.09 0.84
C ALA A 130 5.22 -11.34 1.73
N PRO A 131 4.43 -12.05 2.56
CA PRO A 131 4.36 -13.52 2.63
C PRO A 131 3.82 -14.13 1.33
N ASP A 132 4.21 -15.36 1.03
CA ASP A 132 3.76 -16.12 -0.15
C ASP A 132 2.34 -16.66 0.02
N THR A 133 1.88 -16.77 1.27
CA THR A 133 0.54 -17.21 1.64
C THR A 133 -0.09 -16.25 2.63
N VAL A 134 -1.39 -16.05 2.52
CA VAL A 134 -2.21 -15.26 3.44
C VAL A 134 -3.50 -16.01 3.77
N ALA A 135 -4.16 -15.64 4.86
CA ALA A 135 -5.45 -16.19 5.22
C ALA A 135 -6.47 -15.94 4.10
N VAL A 136 -7.27 -16.96 3.82
CA VAL A 136 -8.38 -16.92 2.86
C VAL A 136 -9.69 -17.12 3.59
N TYR A 137 -10.77 -16.61 3.01
CA TYR A 137 -12.10 -16.60 3.60
C TYR A 137 -13.15 -16.96 2.56
N CYS A 138 -14.35 -17.28 3.02
CA CYS A 138 -15.49 -17.58 2.16
C CYS A 138 -15.29 -18.88 1.35
N LYS A 139 -16.36 -19.34 0.70
CA LYS A 139 -16.34 -20.50 -0.23
C LYS A 139 -15.48 -20.26 -1.48
N CYS A 140 -15.19 -19.01 -1.80
CA CYS A 140 -14.30 -18.67 -2.92
C CYS A 140 -12.81 -18.75 -2.58
N GLU A 141 -12.45 -19.00 -1.30
CA GLU A 141 -11.07 -19.13 -0.83
C GLU A 141 -10.17 -17.97 -1.26
N MET A 142 -10.69 -16.73 -1.16
CA MET A 142 -9.95 -15.52 -1.52
C MET A 142 -9.42 -14.81 -0.29
N PRO A 143 -8.25 -14.15 -0.40
CA PRO A 143 -7.76 -13.22 0.61
C PRO A 143 -8.76 -12.07 0.86
N TYR A 144 -8.78 -11.57 2.09
CA TYR A 144 -9.62 -10.43 2.44
C TYR A 144 -9.30 -9.20 1.58
N ASN A 145 -10.35 -8.58 1.04
CA ASN A 145 -10.30 -7.29 0.36
C ASN A 145 -11.08 -6.27 1.19
N PRO A 146 -10.44 -5.20 1.72
CA PRO A 146 -11.12 -4.22 2.57
C PRO A 146 -12.23 -3.44 1.83
N ASP A 147 -12.23 -3.45 0.49
CA ASP A 147 -13.26 -2.80 -0.32
C ASP A 147 -14.46 -3.73 -0.61
N SER A 148 -14.39 -4.99 -0.19
CA SER A 148 -15.45 -5.98 -0.41
C SER A 148 -16.26 -6.19 0.87
N LEU A 149 -17.58 -6.08 0.74
CA LEU A 149 -18.49 -6.39 1.83
C LEU A 149 -18.44 -7.88 2.17
N MET A 150 -18.37 -8.20 3.46
CA MET A 150 -18.44 -9.57 3.97
C MET A 150 -19.41 -9.64 5.17
N VAL A 151 -20.02 -10.79 5.36
CA VAL A 151 -20.88 -11.11 6.52
C VAL A 151 -20.25 -12.24 7.30
N GLN A 152 -20.33 -12.15 8.62
CA GLN A 152 -19.85 -13.21 9.50
C GLN A 152 -20.98 -14.18 9.85
N CYS A 153 -20.73 -15.48 9.73
CA CYS A 153 -21.64 -16.50 10.22
C CYS A 153 -21.66 -16.52 11.75
N GLU A 154 -22.86 -16.51 12.36
CA GLU A 154 -22.98 -16.53 13.83
C GLU A 154 -22.56 -17.86 14.46
N ASP A 155 -22.57 -18.95 13.69
CA ASP A 155 -22.23 -20.28 14.18
C ASP A 155 -20.73 -20.57 14.00
N CYS A 156 -20.22 -20.68 12.79
CA CYS A 156 -18.81 -21.01 12.53
C CYS A 156 -17.85 -19.82 12.63
N LYS A 157 -18.36 -18.57 12.71
CA LYS A 157 -17.59 -17.32 12.78
C LYS A 157 -16.71 -17.05 11.56
N ASP A 158 -16.89 -17.79 10.46
CA ASP A 158 -16.23 -17.52 9.20
C ASP A 158 -16.92 -16.39 8.43
N TRP A 159 -16.21 -15.79 7.50
CA TRP A 159 -16.63 -14.62 6.73
C TRP A 159 -16.98 -14.99 5.30
N PHE A 160 -18.07 -14.45 4.79
CA PHE A 160 -18.60 -14.77 3.46
C PHE A 160 -18.92 -13.51 2.67
N HIS A 161 -18.59 -13.52 1.37
CA HIS A 161 -19.13 -12.52 0.45
C HIS A 161 -20.64 -12.79 0.24
N PRO A 162 -21.48 -11.77 0.33
CA PRO A 162 -22.93 -11.96 0.14
C PRO A 162 -23.29 -12.73 -1.13
N GLU A 163 -22.62 -12.40 -2.23
CA GLU A 163 -22.84 -13.05 -3.54
C GLU A 163 -22.51 -14.55 -3.52
N CYS A 164 -21.49 -14.96 -2.77
CA CYS A 164 -21.08 -16.36 -2.66
C CYS A 164 -22.07 -17.23 -1.86
N VAL A 165 -22.93 -16.59 -1.07
CA VAL A 165 -23.96 -17.28 -0.25
C VAL A 165 -25.39 -16.87 -0.65
N ASN A 166 -25.55 -16.33 -1.87
CA ASN A 166 -26.84 -15.91 -2.46
C ASN A 166 -27.61 -14.89 -1.62
N LEU A 167 -26.93 -14.01 -0.91
CA LEU A 167 -27.53 -12.88 -0.23
C LEU A 167 -27.56 -11.63 -1.13
N PRO A 168 -28.61 -10.82 -1.05
CA PRO A 168 -28.63 -9.54 -1.73
C PRO A 168 -27.59 -8.60 -1.08
N SER A 169 -26.81 -7.89 -1.88
CA SER A 169 -25.79 -6.94 -1.36
C SER A 169 -26.40 -5.78 -0.57
N ARG A 170 -27.69 -5.49 -0.77
CA ARG A 170 -28.43 -4.45 -0.03
C ARG A 170 -28.97 -5.00 1.28
N GLY A 171 -28.67 -4.32 2.38
CA GLY A 171 -29.19 -4.66 3.72
C GLY A 171 -28.38 -5.69 4.49
N VAL A 172 -27.32 -6.22 3.91
CA VAL A 172 -26.43 -7.19 4.56
C VAL A 172 -25.67 -6.57 5.75
N GLU A 173 -25.32 -5.29 5.66
CA GLU A 173 -24.65 -4.54 6.74
C GLU A 173 -25.47 -4.48 8.05
N SER A 174 -26.78 -4.66 7.94
CA SER A 174 -27.72 -4.66 9.08
C SER A 174 -28.18 -6.06 9.50
N MET A 175 -27.72 -7.12 8.86
CA MET A 175 -28.07 -8.50 9.23
C MET A 175 -27.34 -8.90 10.51
N LYS A 176 -28.11 -9.18 11.56
CA LYS A 176 -27.57 -9.55 12.89
C LYS A 176 -27.43 -11.06 13.10
N ASP A 177 -28.11 -11.88 12.32
CA ASP A 177 -28.25 -13.32 12.59
C ASP A 177 -28.03 -14.15 11.31
N PHE A 178 -26.88 -13.92 10.62
CA PHE A 178 -26.54 -14.71 9.45
C PHE A 178 -25.96 -16.07 9.84
N ILE A 179 -26.59 -17.15 9.35
CA ILE A 179 -26.05 -18.52 9.41
C ILE A 179 -25.70 -18.94 7.98
N CYS A 180 -24.47 -19.40 7.78
CA CYS A 180 -24.03 -19.83 6.47
C CYS A 180 -24.70 -21.16 6.04
N PRO A 181 -24.75 -21.46 4.72
CA PRO A 181 -25.37 -22.69 4.22
C PRO A 181 -24.78 -24.01 4.74
N ASP A 182 -23.57 -23.98 5.27
CA ASP A 182 -22.89 -25.18 5.81
C ASP A 182 -23.22 -25.40 7.29
N CYS A 183 -23.78 -24.37 7.97
CA CYS A 183 -24.22 -24.42 9.37
C CYS A 183 -25.75 -24.48 9.54
N SER A 184 -26.52 -24.24 8.45
CA SER A 184 -27.98 -24.24 8.45
C SER A 184 -28.61 -25.60 8.17
#